data_d6bfef562059d2c5b78fa3e5c1a261a8
#
_entry.id   d6bfef562059d2c5b78fa3e5c1a261a8
#
_cell.length_a   1.000
_cell.length_b   1.000
_cell.length_c   1.000
_cell.angle_alpha   90.00
_cell.angle_beta   90.00
_cell.angle_gamma   90.00
#
_symmetry.space_group_name_H-M   'P 1'
#
loop_
_entity.id
_entity.type
_entity.pdbx_description
1 polymer ?
#
loop_
_entity_poly.entity_id
_entity_poly.type
_entity_poly.pdbx_seq_one_letter_code
_entity_poly.pdbx_strand_id
1 'polypeptide(L)'
;MRRIFLILDDKVLEGLGSKTLVELREIAKELKIKSITTYKKNEIIEIINTKSKNEEKVNEETKEKNEDIKEDIKNRKENIERESIEKEVEYKSPTKSYNKKEIDTQNISQNQEHRNQRNDYNKTTSVNDSNKSSNISNRMVRNNNKNYYMPKQVDESKIVDEFNTSKEDEVVGVLEILPDGFGFLRGSNYLSTEGDVYVSPSQIRRFNMKTGDKIKGITRHPKSGEKFRALLYVQKINDENPDTAIQRNAFETLTPIFPEERLTLETNRNEIATRIIDLISPIGKGQRGLIVAPPKAGKTVLLKSVANSIAKNHPNVELIVLLIDERPEEVTDMKESIEGDVIYSTFDQVSSHHVKVAEMVLNRAQRLVEHGKDVVILLDSITRLARAYNLTISPTGRTLSGGIDPGALHGPKKFFGAARNIRQGGSLTILGTALVETGSRMDDVIFEEFKGTGNMELHLDRKLAEKRIFPAIDIYKSGTRRDDLLLDDEEKTALWRLRREMSNNSVMEITDKVIELIKRTKDNKEFVKSIKNL
;
A
#
# COMPACT_ATOMS: atom_id res chain seq x y z
N MET A 1 -19.56 -5.71 -18.45
CA MET A 1 -20.48 -4.74 -19.08
C MET A 1 -19.89 -4.32 -20.41
N ARG A 2 -20.51 -4.71 -21.52
CA ARG A 2 -20.07 -4.33 -22.87
C ARG A 2 -20.36 -2.83 -23.04
N ARG A 3 -19.34 -2.01 -23.27
CA ARG A 3 -19.48 -0.64 -23.75
C ARG A 3 -20.03 -0.71 -25.17
N ILE A 4 -21.28 -0.31 -25.34
CA ILE A 4 -21.87 -0.05 -26.64
C ILE A 4 -21.31 1.32 -27.04
N PHE A 5 -20.31 1.32 -27.91
CA PHE A 5 -19.91 2.49 -28.66
C PHE A 5 -20.94 2.65 -29.77
N LEU A 6 -21.89 3.55 -29.61
CA LEU A 6 -22.69 4.06 -30.70
C LEU A 6 -21.77 4.95 -31.55
N ILE A 7 -21.27 4.39 -32.64
CA ILE A 7 -20.79 5.17 -33.78
C ILE A 7 -22.06 5.85 -34.32
N LEU A 8 -22.12 7.17 -34.22
CA LEU A 8 -23.18 7.92 -34.89
C LEU A 8 -23.01 7.66 -36.39
N ASP A 9 -23.98 6.96 -37.02
CA ASP A 9 -23.99 6.72 -38.45
C ASP A 9 -23.87 8.07 -39.20
N ASP A 10 -23.08 8.12 -40.29
CA ASP A 10 -22.90 9.30 -41.16
C ASP A 10 -24.25 9.91 -41.59
N LYS A 11 -25.29 9.09 -41.70
CA LYS A 11 -26.67 9.53 -41.93
C LYS A 11 -27.26 10.42 -40.83
N VAL A 12 -26.79 10.35 -39.60
CA VAL A 12 -27.25 11.20 -38.48
C VAL A 12 -26.54 12.54 -38.53
N LEU A 13 -25.31 12.60 -39.02
CA LEU A 13 -24.53 13.84 -39.21
C LEU A 13 -25.01 14.64 -40.42
N GLU A 14 -25.39 13.99 -41.52
CA GLU A 14 -25.95 14.65 -42.73
C GLU A 14 -27.31 15.29 -42.48
N GLY A 15 -28.07 14.85 -41.48
CA GLY A 15 -29.42 15.37 -41.18
C GLY A 15 -29.50 16.41 -40.05
N LEU A 16 -28.40 16.90 -39.47
CA LEU A 16 -28.41 17.81 -38.29
C LEU A 16 -29.14 19.14 -38.54
N GLY A 17 -29.08 19.67 -39.75
CA GLY A 17 -29.78 20.93 -40.13
C GLY A 17 -31.30 20.84 -40.06
N SER A 18 -31.89 19.67 -40.32
CA SER A 18 -33.33 19.42 -40.31
C SER A 18 -33.91 19.14 -38.92
N LYS A 19 -33.06 18.82 -37.92
CA LYS A 19 -33.47 18.47 -36.55
C LYS A 19 -33.93 19.71 -35.75
N THR A 20 -34.83 19.47 -34.82
CA THR A 20 -35.31 20.49 -33.88
C THR A 20 -34.22 20.82 -32.82
N LEU A 21 -34.35 21.97 -32.18
CA LEU A 21 -33.42 22.42 -31.12
C LEU A 21 -33.37 21.42 -29.94
N VAL A 22 -34.48 20.75 -29.67
CA VAL A 22 -34.60 19.76 -28.56
C VAL A 22 -33.80 18.50 -28.90
N GLU A 23 -33.98 17.96 -30.12
CA GLU A 23 -33.25 16.78 -30.59
C GLU A 23 -31.73 17.03 -30.68
N LEU A 24 -31.32 18.21 -31.12
CA LEU A 24 -29.89 18.58 -31.14
C LEU A 24 -29.27 18.67 -29.74
N ARG A 25 -30.05 19.11 -28.76
CA ARG A 25 -29.59 19.10 -27.35
C ARG A 25 -29.48 17.72 -26.75
N GLU A 26 -30.34 16.79 -27.16
CA GLU A 26 -30.21 15.36 -26.74
C GLU A 26 -28.96 14.72 -27.33
N ILE A 27 -28.71 14.90 -28.63
CA ILE A 27 -27.49 14.41 -29.30
C ILE A 27 -26.24 15.02 -28.65
N ALA A 28 -26.22 16.32 -28.37
CA ALA A 28 -25.10 16.99 -27.72
C ALA A 28 -24.89 16.53 -26.28
N LYS A 29 -25.96 16.12 -25.56
CA LYS A 29 -25.89 15.56 -24.22
C LYS A 29 -25.28 14.13 -24.25
N GLU A 30 -25.63 13.32 -25.25
CA GLU A 30 -25.03 12.00 -25.47
C GLU A 30 -23.53 12.11 -25.78
N LEU A 31 -23.12 13.12 -26.54
CA LEU A 31 -21.72 13.46 -26.82
C LEU A 31 -21.00 14.16 -25.64
N LYS A 32 -21.64 14.25 -24.47
CA LYS A 32 -21.09 14.87 -23.24
C LYS A 32 -20.59 16.32 -23.44
N ILE A 33 -21.27 17.12 -24.25
CA ILE A 33 -20.97 18.54 -24.44
C ILE A 33 -21.53 19.34 -23.25
N LYS A 34 -20.70 20.14 -22.58
CA LYS A 34 -21.08 20.94 -21.41
C LYS A 34 -21.77 22.23 -21.86
N SER A 35 -22.68 22.79 -21.03
CA SER A 35 -23.33 24.12 -21.22
C SER A 35 -24.24 24.25 -22.47
N ILE A 36 -24.89 23.18 -22.88
CA ILE A 36 -25.71 23.08 -24.11
C ILE A 36 -26.89 24.06 -24.14
N THR A 37 -27.39 24.48 -22.98
CA THR A 37 -28.58 25.36 -22.85
C THR A 37 -28.34 26.79 -23.28
N THR A 38 -27.09 27.25 -23.38
CA THR A 38 -26.71 28.63 -23.69
C THR A 38 -26.48 28.85 -25.19
N TYR A 39 -26.38 27.77 -26.01
CA TYR A 39 -26.06 27.87 -27.43
C TYR A 39 -27.30 27.92 -28.34
N LYS A 40 -27.17 28.64 -29.46
CA LYS A 40 -28.16 28.70 -30.54
C LYS A 40 -28.06 27.44 -31.43
N LYS A 41 -29.10 27.16 -32.22
CA LYS A 41 -29.21 25.96 -33.07
C LYS A 41 -27.95 25.74 -33.94
N ASN A 42 -27.47 26.76 -34.62
CA ASN A 42 -26.33 26.67 -35.55
C ASN A 42 -25.00 26.40 -34.78
N GLU A 43 -24.83 27.00 -33.60
CA GLU A 43 -23.65 26.79 -32.75
C GLU A 43 -23.59 25.37 -32.21
N ILE A 44 -24.74 24.77 -31.85
CA ILE A 44 -24.80 23.38 -31.41
C ILE A 44 -24.41 22.41 -32.52
N ILE A 45 -24.88 22.67 -33.77
CA ILE A 45 -24.51 21.86 -34.93
C ILE A 45 -23.00 21.93 -35.21
N GLU A 46 -22.41 23.12 -35.13
CA GLU A 46 -20.96 23.32 -35.35
C GLU A 46 -20.11 22.61 -34.28
N ILE A 47 -20.53 22.65 -33.02
CA ILE A 47 -19.85 21.96 -31.90
C ILE A 47 -19.95 20.45 -32.04
N ILE A 48 -21.12 19.91 -32.45
CA ILE A 48 -21.31 18.48 -32.71
C ILE A 48 -20.38 18.01 -33.83
N ASN A 49 -20.35 18.73 -34.97
CA ASN A 49 -19.50 18.40 -36.12
C ASN A 49 -17.99 18.46 -35.79
N THR A 50 -17.58 19.46 -35.01
CA THR A 50 -16.17 19.60 -34.60
C THR A 50 -15.73 18.46 -33.68
N LYS A 51 -16.62 18.04 -32.77
CA LYS A 51 -16.32 16.97 -31.82
C LYS A 51 -16.29 15.60 -32.50
N SER A 52 -17.18 15.34 -33.44
CA SER A 52 -17.22 14.13 -34.25
C SER A 52 -15.93 13.95 -35.07
N LYS A 53 -15.47 14.99 -35.78
CA LYS A 53 -14.20 14.98 -36.53
C LYS A 53 -12.97 14.76 -35.66
N ASN A 54 -12.95 15.27 -34.42
CA ASN A 54 -11.84 15.04 -33.51
C ASN A 54 -11.82 13.61 -32.96
N GLU A 55 -12.98 12.99 -32.76
CA GLU A 55 -13.06 11.59 -32.33
C GLU A 55 -12.67 10.61 -33.45
N GLU A 56 -12.98 10.94 -34.73
CA GLU A 56 -12.51 10.17 -35.88
C GLU A 56 -10.99 10.19 -36.01
N LYS A 57 -10.33 11.34 -35.91
CA LYS A 57 -8.85 11.44 -35.95
C LYS A 57 -8.18 10.66 -34.84
N VAL A 58 -8.73 10.70 -33.61
CA VAL A 58 -8.20 9.93 -32.48
C VAL A 58 -8.36 8.41 -32.69
N ASN A 59 -9.44 8.00 -33.36
CA ASN A 59 -9.65 6.59 -33.67
C ASN A 59 -8.73 6.07 -34.79
N GLU A 60 -8.41 6.89 -35.80
CA GLU A 60 -7.45 6.56 -36.84
C GLU A 60 -6.03 6.42 -36.28
N GLU A 61 -5.55 7.37 -35.49
CA GLU A 61 -4.24 7.30 -34.80
C GLU A 61 -4.13 6.10 -33.85
N THR A 62 -5.25 5.70 -33.26
CA THR A 62 -5.28 4.53 -32.35
C THR A 62 -5.28 3.21 -33.13
N LYS A 63 -5.84 3.17 -34.33
CA LYS A 63 -5.77 2.02 -35.23
C LYS A 63 -4.37 1.80 -35.78
N GLU A 64 -3.71 2.86 -36.26
CA GLU A 64 -2.31 2.78 -36.74
C GLU A 64 -1.36 2.29 -35.65
N LYS A 65 -1.44 2.85 -34.45
CA LYS A 65 -0.62 2.40 -33.31
C LYS A 65 -0.88 0.93 -32.89
N ASN A 66 -2.11 0.44 -33.06
CA ASN A 66 -2.44 -0.96 -32.75
C ASN A 66 -1.97 -1.93 -33.84
N GLU A 67 -1.83 -1.49 -35.08
CA GLU A 67 -1.25 -2.29 -36.18
C GLU A 67 0.26 -2.40 -36.01
N ASP A 68 0.97 -1.31 -35.71
CA ASP A 68 2.39 -1.29 -35.40
C ASP A 68 2.74 -2.21 -34.21
N ILE A 69 1.92 -2.19 -33.14
CA ILE A 69 2.13 -3.07 -31.98
C ILE A 69 1.90 -4.56 -32.34
N LYS A 70 0.96 -4.87 -33.25
CA LYS A 70 0.74 -6.25 -33.71
C LYS A 70 1.90 -6.77 -34.54
N GLU A 71 2.49 -5.92 -35.36
CA GLU A 71 3.64 -6.27 -36.19
C GLU A 71 4.90 -6.48 -35.35
N ASP A 72 5.14 -5.64 -34.33
CA ASP A 72 6.21 -5.82 -33.35
C ASP A 72 6.07 -7.09 -32.51
N ILE A 73 4.83 -7.46 -32.11
CA ILE A 73 4.56 -8.71 -31.38
C ILE A 73 4.81 -9.93 -32.26
N LYS A 74 4.47 -9.86 -33.55
CA LYS A 74 4.71 -10.94 -34.52
C LYS A 74 6.21 -11.15 -34.74
N ASN A 75 6.97 -10.08 -34.96
CA ASN A 75 8.41 -10.12 -35.14
C ASN A 75 9.16 -10.64 -33.90
N ARG A 76 8.69 -10.31 -32.68
CA ARG A 76 9.24 -10.86 -31.43
C ARG A 76 8.94 -12.35 -31.25
N LYS A 77 7.76 -12.82 -31.66
CA LYS A 77 7.44 -14.26 -31.60
C LYS A 77 8.30 -15.07 -32.57
N GLU A 78 8.50 -14.60 -33.77
CA GLU A 78 9.35 -15.28 -34.77
C GLU A 78 10.84 -15.33 -34.32
N ASN A 79 11.32 -14.31 -33.61
CA ASN A 79 12.67 -14.33 -33.05
C ASN A 79 12.81 -15.29 -31.86
N ILE A 80 11.79 -15.42 -31.01
CA ILE A 80 11.78 -16.37 -29.88
C ILE A 80 11.73 -17.82 -30.38
N GLU A 81 10.98 -18.09 -31.46
CA GLU A 81 10.95 -19.41 -32.08
C GLU A 81 12.30 -19.77 -32.75
N ARG A 82 13.01 -18.82 -33.35
CA ARG A 82 14.36 -19.06 -33.90
C ARG A 82 15.39 -19.34 -32.79
N GLU A 83 15.38 -18.57 -31.69
CA GLU A 83 16.27 -18.84 -30.55
C GLU A 83 15.97 -20.16 -29.83
N SER A 84 14.73 -20.64 -29.83
CA SER A 84 14.37 -21.94 -29.26
C SER A 84 14.82 -23.11 -30.14
N ILE A 85 14.82 -22.95 -31.47
CA ILE A 85 15.30 -23.97 -32.42
C ILE A 85 16.84 -24.08 -32.38
N GLU A 86 17.57 -22.96 -32.23
CA GLU A 86 19.03 -22.99 -32.09
C GLU A 86 19.49 -23.66 -30.78
N LYS A 87 18.73 -23.54 -29.68
CA LYS A 87 19.03 -24.21 -28.41
C LYS A 87 18.70 -25.71 -28.37
N GLU A 88 17.81 -26.20 -29.20
CA GLU A 88 17.51 -27.65 -29.31
C GLU A 88 18.55 -28.45 -30.11
N VAL A 89 19.36 -27.80 -30.93
CA VAL A 89 20.40 -28.44 -31.74
C VAL A 89 21.69 -28.71 -30.93
N GLU A 90 21.91 -28.05 -29.81
CA GLU A 90 23.15 -28.16 -29.00
C GLU A 90 23.10 -29.22 -27.89
N TYR A 91 21.97 -29.93 -27.69
CA TYR A 91 21.81 -30.95 -26.66
C TYR A 91 21.39 -32.33 -27.23
N LYS A 92 22.26 -32.96 -28.03
CA LYS A 92 22.19 -34.40 -28.31
C LYS A 92 23.57 -35.05 -28.24
N SER A 93 23.85 -35.73 -27.17
CA SER A 93 24.39 -37.10 -27.00
C SER A 93 25.22 -37.26 -25.72
N PRO A 94 25.48 -38.49 -25.18
CA PRO A 94 24.74 -39.74 -25.35
C PRO A 94 24.34 -40.45 -24.03
N THR A 95 23.33 -41.27 -24.17
CA THR A 95 22.80 -42.32 -23.28
C THR A 95 23.80 -43.22 -22.54
N LYS A 96 23.53 -43.50 -21.26
CA LYS A 96 23.76 -44.82 -20.67
C LYS A 96 22.55 -45.29 -19.88
N SER A 97 22.07 -46.45 -20.27
CA SER A 97 20.98 -47.26 -19.73
C SER A 97 21.27 -47.79 -18.32
N TYR A 98 20.28 -47.77 -17.43
CA TYR A 98 20.13 -48.83 -16.42
C TYR A 98 18.67 -49.15 -16.11
N ASN A 99 18.43 -50.40 -15.88
CA ASN A 99 17.26 -51.25 -15.90
C ASN A 99 16.08 -50.89 -14.99
N LYS A 100 14.89 -51.19 -15.54
CA LYS A 100 13.60 -51.51 -14.95
C LYS A 100 13.66 -52.59 -13.85
N LYS A 101 12.92 -52.41 -12.78
CA LYS A 101 12.26 -53.52 -12.04
C LYS A 101 10.85 -53.07 -11.71
N GLU A 102 9.93 -53.83 -12.24
CA GLU A 102 8.51 -53.91 -11.94
C GLU A 102 8.30 -54.50 -10.55
N ILE A 103 7.32 -54.01 -9.78
CA ILE A 103 6.59 -54.81 -8.78
C ILE A 103 5.14 -54.31 -8.73
N ASP A 104 4.28 -55.27 -8.85
CA ASP A 104 2.86 -55.46 -8.97
C ASP A 104 1.88 -54.60 -8.17
N THR A 105 0.74 -54.42 -8.87
CA THR A 105 -0.61 -54.13 -8.40
C THR A 105 -1.22 -55.27 -7.57
N GLN A 106 -1.93 -54.95 -6.50
CA GLN A 106 -3.18 -55.65 -6.13
C GLN A 106 -4.05 -54.85 -5.19
N ASN A 107 -5.26 -54.54 -5.72
CA ASN A 107 -6.61 -54.52 -5.13
C ASN A 107 -6.77 -54.56 -3.59
N ILE A 108 -7.72 -53.75 -3.10
CA ILE A 108 -8.96 -54.24 -2.44
C ILE A 108 -9.99 -53.08 -2.40
N SER A 109 -11.18 -53.47 -2.89
CA SER A 109 -12.43 -52.72 -2.90
C SER A 109 -13.20 -52.86 -1.57
N GLN A 110 -14.23 -52.00 -1.48
CA GLN A 110 -15.47 -52.16 -0.70
C GLN A 110 -15.48 -51.69 0.76
N ASN A 111 -16.28 -50.73 1.11
CA ASN A 111 -17.67 -50.91 1.53
C ASN A 111 -18.40 -49.59 1.70
N GLN A 112 -19.63 -49.66 1.17
CA GLN A 112 -20.70 -48.68 1.30
C GLN A 112 -21.41 -48.79 2.68
N GLU A 113 -22.14 -47.72 2.95
CA GLU A 113 -23.53 -47.72 3.47
C GLU A 113 -23.80 -47.18 4.87
N HIS A 114 -24.80 -46.31 4.81
CA HIS A 114 -25.84 -45.96 5.82
C HIS A 114 -25.49 -44.96 6.94
N ARG A 115 -26.22 -43.90 7.18
CA ARG A 115 -27.69 -43.75 7.25
C ARG A 115 -28.09 -42.30 7.51
N ASN A 116 -29.11 -41.87 6.81
CA ASN A 116 -29.99 -40.73 7.13
C ASN A 116 -30.55 -40.79 8.56
N GLN A 117 -30.72 -39.62 9.18
CA GLN A 117 -31.96 -39.33 9.94
C GLN A 117 -32.23 -37.83 9.99
N ARG A 118 -33.39 -37.49 9.46
CA ARG A 118 -34.19 -36.27 9.66
C ARG A 118 -34.58 -36.11 11.12
N ASN A 119 -34.73 -34.85 11.55
CA ASN A 119 -35.93 -34.53 12.34
C ASN A 119 -36.24 -33.02 12.21
N ASP A 120 -37.40 -32.80 11.62
CA ASP A 120 -38.22 -31.60 11.71
C ASP A 120 -38.72 -31.39 13.14
N TYR A 121 -38.82 -30.15 13.58
CA TYR A 121 -39.94 -29.73 14.43
C TYR A 121 -40.35 -28.31 14.07
N ASN A 122 -41.64 -28.26 13.73
CA ASN A 122 -42.48 -27.17 13.33
C ASN A 122 -43.08 -26.40 14.51
N LYS A 123 -43.52 -25.17 14.17
CA LYS A 123 -44.75 -24.48 14.60
C LYS A 123 -44.78 -23.93 16.03
N THR A 124 -45.35 -22.84 16.32
CA THR A 124 -46.48 -21.94 15.93
C THR A 124 -46.57 -20.92 17.06
N THR A 125 -46.98 -19.74 16.88
CA THR A 125 -48.25 -19.03 16.75
C THR A 125 -48.01 -17.54 16.99
N SER A 126 -48.31 -16.65 16.11
CA SER A 126 -49.54 -15.85 15.91
C SER A 126 -50.03 -15.12 17.17
N VAL A 127 -50.26 -13.82 17.16
CA VAL A 127 -51.45 -13.13 16.73
C VAL A 127 -51.49 -11.68 17.29
N ASN A 128 -51.84 -10.73 16.41
CA ASN A 128 -52.69 -9.55 16.58
C ASN A 128 -52.27 -8.42 17.54
N ASP A 129 -52.54 -7.27 17.28
CA ASP A 129 -53.35 -6.36 16.48
C ASP A 129 -53.36 -5.00 17.20
N SER A 130 -53.35 -3.99 16.52
CA SER A 130 -54.35 -2.94 16.31
C SER A 130 -53.80 -1.51 16.30
N ASN A 131 -53.98 -0.93 15.14
CA ASN A 131 -54.51 0.40 14.81
C ASN A 131 -54.54 1.51 15.88
N LYS A 132 -53.99 2.66 15.52
CA LYS A 132 -54.80 3.85 15.27
C LYS A 132 -54.06 4.97 14.58
N SER A 133 -54.62 5.33 13.46
CA SER A 133 -54.42 6.56 12.68
C SER A 133 -54.95 7.79 13.40
N SER A 134 -54.33 8.95 13.19
CA SER A 134 -55.08 10.21 13.03
C SER A 134 -54.25 11.22 12.21
N ASN A 135 -54.81 11.52 11.06
CA ASN A 135 -54.59 12.71 10.23
C ASN A 135 -54.88 13.98 11.00
N ILE A 136 -54.18 15.06 10.73
CA ILE A 136 -54.79 16.40 10.53
C ILE A 136 -53.91 17.22 9.58
N SER A 137 -54.62 17.80 8.64
CA SER A 137 -54.24 18.58 7.45
C SER A 137 -53.87 20.04 7.71
N ASN A 138 -53.07 20.57 6.81
CA ASN A 138 -53.12 21.88 6.17
C ASN A 138 -53.46 23.16 6.98
N ARG A 139 -52.53 24.10 6.85
CA ARG A 139 -52.89 25.42 6.24
C ARG A 139 -51.69 26.29 5.91
N MET A 140 -51.57 26.64 4.62
CA MET A 140 -50.79 27.75 4.12
C MET A 140 -51.33 29.07 4.67
N VAL A 141 -50.41 30.00 5.03
CA VAL A 141 -50.65 31.43 4.91
C VAL A 141 -49.34 32.10 4.45
N ARG A 142 -49.37 32.66 3.22
CA ARG A 142 -48.40 33.64 2.73
C ARG A 142 -48.56 34.92 3.53
N ASN A 143 -47.46 35.51 3.95
CA ASN A 143 -47.41 36.96 4.09
C ASN A 143 -46.01 37.50 3.67
N ASN A 144 -46.02 38.27 2.63
CA ASN A 144 -44.94 39.18 2.23
C ASN A 144 -44.85 40.34 3.23
N ASN A 145 -43.68 40.53 3.83
CA ASN A 145 -43.28 41.87 4.25
C ASN A 145 -41.77 42.05 4.06
N LYS A 146 -41.39 42.88 3.13
CA LYS A 146 -40.06 43.44 2.98
C LYS A 146 -39.83 44.41 4.14
N ASN A 147 -38.91 44.10 5.03
CA ASN A 147 -38.29 45.10 5.89
C ASN A 147 -36.78 45.05 5.69
N TYR A 148 -36.26 46.15 5.18
CA TYR A 148 -34.85 46.51 5.18
C TYR A 148 -34.37 46.56 6.64
N TYR A 149 -33.47 45.62 7.01
CA TYR A 149 -32.69 45.76 8.25
C TYR A 149 -31.35 46.41 7.91
N MET A 150 -31.14 47.63 8.46
CA MET A 150 -29.82 48.22 8.63
C MET A 150 -28.97 47.31 9.57
N PRO A 151 -27.68 47.14 9.31
CA PRO A 151 -26.81 46.38 10.22
C PRO A 151 -26.69 47.17 11.53
N LYS A 152 -27.16 46.59 12.63
CA LYS A 152 -26.78 47.05 13.97
C LYS A 152 -25.27 46.94 14.10
N GLN A 153 -24.61 48.02 14.54
CA GLN A 153 -23.24 48.02 15.03
C GLN A 153 -23.11 46.91 16.03
N VAL A 154 -22.28 45.94 15.69
CA VAL A 154 -21.89 44.83 16.59
C VAL A 154 -20.89 45.45 17.54
N ASP A 155 -21.23 45.43 18.81
CA ASP A 155 -20.40 45.92 19.91
C ASP A 155 -19.17 45.00 20.01
N GLU A 156 -18.03 45.46 19.48
CA GLU A 156 -16.77 44.72 19.45
C GLU A 156 -16.30 44.25 20.84
N SER A 157 -16.75 44.90 21.90
CA SER A 157 -16.44 44.52 23.28
C SER A 157 -17.06 43.19 23.71
N LYS A 158 -18.23 42.83 23.16
CA LYS A 158 -18.91 41.55 23.44
C LYS A 158 -18.32 40.36 22.71
N ILE A 159 -17.66 40.57 21.57
CA ILE A 159 -16.94 39.54 20.84
C ILE A 159 -15.66 39.14 21.56
N VAL A 160 -14.99 40.07 22.22
CA VAL A 160 -13.74 39.84 22.97
C VAL A 160 -13.99 39.04 24.26
N ASP A 161 -15.14 39.22 24.92
CA ASP A 161 -15.47 38.50 26.13
C ASP A 161 -15.96 37.06 25.92
N GLU A 162 -16.52 36.73 24.77
CA GLU A 162 -16.86 35.35 24.40
C GLU A 162 -15.61 34.51 23.99
N PHE A 163 -14.52 35.15 23.60
CA PHE A 163 -13.23 34.51 23.31
C PHE A 163 -12.38 34.20 24.54
N ASN A 164 -12.66 34.84 25.69
CA ASN A 164 -11.82 34.73 26.88
C ASN A 164 -12.27 33.66 27.92
N THR A 165 -13.28 32.82 27.62
CA THR A 165 -13.82 31.86 28.61
C THR A 165 -13.71 30.39 28.23
N SER A 166 -13.13 30.04 27.07
CA SER A 166 -12.83 28.64 26.77
C SER A 166 -11.31 28.44 26.88
N LYS A 167 -10.86 27.56 27.76
CA LYS A 167 -9.51 27.01 27.71
C LYS A 167 -9.33 26.39 26.32
N GLU A 168 -8.60 27.09 25.46
CA GLU A 168 -8.21 26.59 24.15
C GLU A 168 -7.14 25.52 24.37
N ASP A 169 -7.48 24.25 24.10
CA ASP A 169 -6.54 23.15 24.25
C ASP A 169 -5.82 22.92 22.92
N GLU A 170 -4.51 22.90 22.95
CA GLU A 170 -3.69 22.48 21.82
C GLU A 170 -3.89 20.97 21.57
N VAL A 171 -4.02 20.58 20.32
CA VAL A 171 -4.17 19.18 19.91
C VAL A 171 -3.20 18.83 18.80
N VAL A 172 -2.72 17.58 18.82
CA VAL A 172 -1.98 16.94 17.72
C VAL A 172 -2.66 15.61 17.40
N GLY A 173 -2.95 15.37 16.13
CA GLY A 173 -3.54 14.11 15.71
C GLY A 173 -3.40 13.89 14.21
N VAL A 174 -3.63 12.65 13.75
CA VAL A 174 -3.59 12.30 12.33
C VAL A 174 -5.01 12.31 11.78
N LEU A 175 -5.22 13.05 10.69
CA LEU A 175 -6.52 13.25 10.08
C LEU A 175 -6.99 11.98 9.36
N GLU A 176 -8.20 11.54 9.69
CA GLU A 176 -8.99 10.60 8.90
C GLU A 176 -10.21 11.33 8.34
N ILE A 177 -10.35 11.38 7.02
CA ILE A 177 -11.52 11.96 6.33
C ILE A 177 -12.53 10.85 6.06
N LEU A 178 -13.77 11.07 6.48
CA LEU A 178 -14.87 10.13 6.25
C LEU A 178 -15.57 10.40 4.89
N PRO A 179 -16.36 9.45 4.36
CA PRO A 179 -17.04 9.58 3.07
C PRO A 179 -17.93 10.83 2.95
N ASP A 180 -18.50 11.29 4.08
CA ASP A 180 -19.34 12.49 4.16
C ASP A 180 -18.55 13.81 4.04
N GLY A 181 -17.22 13.72 3.93
CA GLY A 181 -16.34 14.87 3.68
C GLY A 181 -15.89 15.64 4.93
N PHE A 182 -16.32 15.27 6.13
CA PHE A 182 -15.73 15.73 7.39
C PHE A 182 -14.68 14.74 7.87
N GLY A 183 -13.88 15.10 8.86
CA GLY A 183 -12.82 14.25 9.37
C GLY A 183 -12.71 14.27 10.89
N PHE A 184 -11.84 13.36 11.39
CA PHE A 184 -11.43 13.33 12.78
C PHE A 184 -9.90 13.29 12.89
N LEU A 185 -9.36 14.01 13.88
CA LEU A 185 -7.97 13.81 14.28
C LEU A 185 -7.92 12.60 15.21
N ARG A 186 -7.24 11.56 14.73
CA ARG A 186 -7.03 10.32 15.47
C ARG A 186 -5.78 10.42 16.35
N GLY A 187 -5.87 9.85 17.53
CA GLY A 187 -4.73 9.72 18.43
C GLY A 187 -3.81 8.56 18.07
N SER A 188 -3.23 7.91 19.10
CA SER A 188 -2.35 6.76 18.96
C SER A 188 -3.04 5.60 18.20
N ASN A 189 -2.26 4.88 17.39
CA ASN A 189 -2.71 3.76 16.53
C ASN A 189 -3.80 4.09 15.49
N TYR A 190 -4.14 5.36 15.30
CA TYR A 190 -5.07 5.84 14.28
C TYR A 190 -6.48 5.23 14.32
N LEU A 191 -6.87 4.61 15.43
CA LEU A 191 -8.20 4.07 15.66
C LEU A 191 -9.12 5.12 16.29
N SER A 192 -10.44 4.91 16.15
CA SER A 192 -11.44 5.80 16.74
C SER A 192 -11.44 5.72 18.26
N THR A 193 -11.42 6.87 18.91
CA THR A 193 -11.45 7.02 20.37
C THR A 193 -12.43 8.12 20.77
N GLU A 194 -12.77 8.18 22.06
CA GLU A 194 -13.61 9.26 22.60
C GLU A 194 -12.91 10.61 22.60
N GLY A 195 -11.56 10.62 22.55
CA GLY A 195 -10.74 11.82 22.51
C GLY A 195 -10.56 12.43 21.11
N ASP A 196 -11.16 11.84 20.07
CA ASP A 196 -11.05 12.32 18.70
C ASP A 196 -11.58 13.74 18.52
N VAL A 197 -10.95 14.50 17.63
CA VAL A 197 -11.32 15.90 17.39
C VAL A 197 -11.93 16.04 16.00
N TYR A 198 -13.13 16.59 15.95
CA TYR A 198 -13.85 16.83 14.70
C TYR A 198 -13.18 17.93 13.86
N VAL A 199 -13.04 17.66 12.55
CA VAL A 199 -12.53 18.60 11.55
C VAL A 199 -13.58 18.86 10.49
N SER A 200 -13.92 20.13 10.28
CA SER A 200 -14.98 20.52 9.36
C SER A 200 -14.59 20.35 7.88
N PRO A 201 -15.55 20.07 6.98
CA PRO A 201 -15.30 20.00 5.53
C PRO A 201 -14.72 21.29 4.95
N SER A 202 -15.06 22.44 5.54
CA SER A 202 -14.56 23.75 5.10
C SER A 202 -13.06 23.91 5.37
N GLN A 203 -12.58 23.47 6.55
CA GLN A 203 -11.15 23.47 6.87
C GLN A 203 -10.38 22.49 5.99
N ILE A 204 -10.92 21.26 5.79
CA ILE A 204 -10.32 20.24 4.92
C ILE A 204 -10.10 20.80 3.51
N ARG A 205 -11.13 21.42 2.92
CA ARG A 205 -11.02 22.02 1.58
C ARG A 205 -10.09 23.22 1.54
N ARG A 206 -10.15 24.11 2.54
CA ARG A 206 -9.34 25.33 2.60
C ARG A 206 -7.85 25.03 2.55
N PHE A 207 -7.39 24.04 3.31
CA PHE A 207 -5.98 23.69 3.44
C PHE A 207 -5.57 22.48 2.61
N ASN A 208 -6.42 21.99 1.70
CA ASN A 208 -6.18 20.79 0.89
C ASN A 208 -5.70 19.59 1.72
N MET A 209 -6.31 19.42 2.91
CA MET A 209 -5.97 18.33 3.81
C MET A 209 -6.39 16.99 3.24
N LYS A 210 -5.63 15.96 3.54
CA LYS A 210 -5.90 14.58 3.11
C LYS A 210 -5.80 13.63 4.31
N THR A 211 -6.43 12.47 4.21
CA THR A 211 -6.23 11.39 5.19
C THR A 211 -4.75 11.08 5.33
N GLY A 212 -4.27 10.98 6.58
CA GLY A 212 -2.87 10.78 6.91
C GLY A 212 -2.08 12.05 7.24
N ASP A 213 -2.64 13.25 7.05
CA ASP A 213 -1.99 14.49 7.50
C ASP A 213 -1.97 14.57 9.03
N LYS A 214 -0.81 14.85 9.61
CA LYS A 214 -0.66 15.18 11.03
C LYS A 214 -0.98 16.65 11.21
N ILE A 215 -2.03 16.94 11.96
CA ILE A 215 -2.51 18.29 12.21
C ILE A 215 -2.18 18.68 13.64
N LYS A 216 -1.53 19.82 13.78
CA LYS A 216 -1.39 20.53 15.05
C LYS A 216 -2.28 21.77 15.01
N GLY A 217 -3.10 21.95 16.05
CA GLY A 217 -4.04 23.06 16.07
C GLY A 217 -4.67 23.29 17.44
N ILE A 218 -5.61 24.21 17.47
CA ILE A 218 -6.35 24.62 18.66
C ILE A 218 -7.78 24.10 18.54
N THR A 219 -8.30 23.54 19.64
CA THR A 219 -9.67 22.99 19.72
C THR A 219 -10.54 23.79 20.66
N ARG A 220 -11.84 23.68 20.49
CA ARG A 220 -12.84 24.10 21.47
C ARG A 220 -13.52 22.91 22.10
N HIS A 221 -14.02 23.10 23.32
CA HIS A 221 -14.87 22.13 23.98
C HIS A 221 -16.17 21.88 23.20
N PRO A 222 -16.78 20.67 23.33
CA PRO A 222 -18.05 20.37 22.73
C PRO A 222 -19.14 21.33 23.23
N LYS A 223 -19.97 21.84 22.31
CA LYS A 223 -21.20 22.58 22.67
C LYS A 223 -22.28 21.60 23.10
N SER A 224 -23.35 22.14 23.72
CA SER A 224 -24.51 21.33 24.09
C SER A 224 -25.05 20.57 22.87
N GLY A 225 -25.09 19.23 22.96
CA GLY A 225 -25.49 18.33 21.87
C GLY A 225 -24.35 17.82 20.97
N GLU A 226 -23.12 18.33 21.10
CA GLU A 226 -21.94 17.80 20.39
C GLU A 226 -21.23 16.74 21.24
N LYS A 227 -20.79 15.65 20.60
CA LYS A 227 -20.07 14.56 21.30
C LYS A 227 -18.56 14.82 21.35
N PHE A 228 -18.01 15.46 20.32
CA PHE A 228 -16.57 15.60 20.13
C PHE A 228 -16.12 17.07 20.24
N ARG A 229 -14.87 17.28 20.66
CA ARG A 229 -14.21 18.58 20.51
C ARG A 229 -14.12 18.93 19.01
N ALA A 230 -14.07 20.22 18.68
CA ALA A 230 -13.94 20.66 17.29
C ALA A 230 -12.66 21.48 17.09
N LEU A 231 -11.97 21.22 15.99
CA LEU A 231 -10.79 22.00 15.58
C LEU A 231 -11.22 23.43 15.20
N LEU A 232 -10.64 24.44 15.84
CA LEU A 232 -10.86 25.85 15.54
C LEU A 232 -9.82 26.37 14.56
N TYR A 233 -8.56 26.24 14.91
CA TYR A 233 -7.44 26.77 14.14
C TYR A 233 -6.44 25.67 13.82
N VAL A 234 -5.95 25.69 12.56
CA VAL A 234 -4.85 24.86 12.09
C VAL A 234 -3.57 25.66 12.23
N GLN A 235 -2.65 25.19 13.06
CA GLN A 235 -1.34 25.80 13.26
C GLN A 235 -0.29 25.23 12.33
N LYS A 236 -0.25 23.88 12.22
CA LYS A 236 0.71 23.15 11.38
C LYS A 236 0.05 21.94 10.70
N ILE A 237 0.55 21.59 9.52
CA ILE A 237 0.25 20.36 8.80
C ILE A 237 1.58 19.67 8.52
N ASN A 238 1.74 18.43 9.01
CA ASN A 238 2.98 17.64 8.91
C ASN A 238 4.22 18.41 9.43
N ASP A 239 4.03 19.13 10.54
CA ASP A 239 5.03 19.95 11.23
C ASP A 239 5.49 21.20 10.45
N GLU A 240 4.88 21.50 9.30
CA GLU A 240 5.14 22.64 8.43
C GLU A 240 3.98 23.67 8.44
N ASN A 241 4.17 24.79 7.73
CA ASN A 241 3.11 25.78 7.54
C ASN A 241 1.96 25.16 6.72
N PRO A 242 0.68 25.40 7.05
CA PRO A 242 -0.46 24.88 6.28
C PRO A 242 -0.45 25.23 4.79
N ASP A 243 0.18 26.32 4.38
CA ASP A 243 0.30 26.72 2.97
C ASP A 243 1.12 25.74 2.14
N THR A 244 2.11 25.05 2.74
CA THR A 244 2.89 23.99 2.06
C THR A 244 2.00 22.84 1.63
N ALA A 245 1.02 22.46 2.45
CA ALA A 245 0.08 21.38 2.12
C ALA A 245 -0.83 21.72 0.92
N ILE A 246 -1.12 23.00 0.69
CA ILE A 246 -1.94 23.45 -0.46
C ILE A 246 -1.19 23.23 -1.77
N GLN A 247 0.12 23.45 -1.78
CA GLN A 247 0.98 23.43 -2.98
C GLN A 247 1.56 22.06 -3.31
N ARG A 248 1.44 21.08 -2.42
CA ARG A 248 2.05 19.75 -2.61
C ARG A 248 1.45 18.98 -3.78
N ASN A 249 2.31 18.27 -4.50
CA ASN A 249 1.90 17.33 -5.54
C ASN A 249 1.32 16.05 -4.90
N ALA A 250 0.31 15.45 -5.55
CA ALA A 250 -0.22 14.18 -5.09
C ALA A 250 0.81 13.04 -5.28
N PHE A 251 0.89 12.12 -4.32
CA PHE A 251 1.85 11.01 -4.34
C PHE A 251 1.82 10.20 -5.64
N GLU A 252 0.65 10.01 -6.22
CA GLU A 252 0.44 9.26 -7.45
C GLU A 252 1.03 9.96 -8.69
N THR A 253 1.26 11.27 -8.63
CA THR A 253 1.83 12.07 -9.74
C THR A 253 3.34 12.21 -9.66
N LEU A 254 3.96 11.79 -8.54
CA LEU A 254 5.39 11.85 -8.36
C LEU A 254 6.11 10.79 -9.21
N THR A 255 7.26 11.16 -9.80
CA THR A 255 8.00 10.27 -10.71
C THR A 255 8.86 9.27 -9.94
N PRO A 256 8.56 7.95 -10.00
CA PRO A 256 9.36 6.94 -9.33
C PRO A 256 10.69 6.70 -10.05
N ILE A 257 11.77 6.53 -9.26
CA ILE A 257 13.10 6.15 -9.74
C ILE A 257 13.62 4.96 -8.92
N PHE A 258 14.74 4.37 -9.36
CA PHE A 258 15.40 3.31 -8.58
C PHE A 258 15.97 3.88 -7.28
N PRO A 259 16.14 3.04 -6.22
CA PRO A 259 16.95 3.37 -5.07
C PRO A 259 18.41 3.63 -5.48
N GLU A 260 18.92 4.83 -5.22
CA GLU A 260 20.29 5.24 -5.57
C GLU A 260 21.08 5.69 -4.33
N GLU A 261 20.40 6.02 -3.24
CA GLU A 261 21.00 6.41 -1.97
C GLU A 261 20.81 5.30 -0.93
N ARG A 262 21.93 4.76 -0.42
CA ARG A 262 21.92 3.68 0.57
C ARG A 262 21.51 4.16 1.95
N LEU A 263 20.62 3.43 2.60
CA LEU A 263 20.36 3.52 4.03
C LEU A 263 21.38 2.64 4.77
N THR A 264 22.51 3.22 5.14
CA THR A 264 23.59 2.50 5.82
C THR A 264 23.15 2.07 7.22
N LEU A 265 23.26 0.78 7.50
CA LEU A 265 22.86 0.17 8.77
C LEU A 265 24.03 -0.09 9.71
N GLU A 266 25.27 -0.07 9.23
CA GLU A 266 26.45 -0.25 10.05
C GLU A 266 26.55 0.83 11.12
N THR A 267 26.55 0.46 12.40
CA THR A 267 26.63 1.39 13.53
C THR A 267 27.85 1.19 14.40
N ASN A 268 28.21 -0.05 14.66
CA ASN A 268 29.37 -0.43 15.47
C ASN A 268 29.89 -1.83 15.10
N ARG A 269 31.07 -2.17 15.58
CA ARG A 269 31.76 -3.45 15.29
C ARG A 269 30.93 -4.68 15.66
N ASN A 270 30.14 -4.61 16.72
CA ASN A 270 29.46 -5.76 17.31
C ASN A 270 28.11 -6.07 16.65
N GLU A 271 27.54 -5.11 15.89
CA GLU A 271 26.27 -5.26 15.17
C GLU A 271 26.46 -6.01 13.85
N ILE A 272 26.76 -7.32 13.96
CA ILE A 272 27.13 -8.17 12.81
C ILE A 272 25.99 -8.25 11.80
N ALA A 273 24.74 -8.29 12.27
CA ALA A 273 23.57 -8.44 11.40
C ALA A 273 23.45 -7.28 10.41
N THR A 274 23.52 -6.05 10.90
CA THR A 274 23.41 -4.83 10.08
C THR A 274 24.59 -4.66 9.14
N ARG A 275 25.81 -5.07 9.57
CA ARG A 275 27.00 -5.10 8.73
C ARG A 275 26.86 -6.08 7.56
N ILE A 276 26.29 -7.27 7.81
CA ILE A 276 26.02 -8.25 6.74
C ILE A 276 24.97 -7.72 5.77
N ILE A 277 23.88 -7.13 6.27
CA ILE A 277 22.80 -6.59 5.42
C ILE A 277 23.35 -5.51 4.47
N ASP A 278 24.15 -4.59 4.98
CA ASP A 278 24.75 -3.51 4.18
C ASP A 278 25.55 -4.02 2.98
N LEU A 279 26.13 -5.18 3.09
CA LEU A 279 26.93 -5.78 2.02
C LEU A 279 26.13 -6.75 1.15
N ILE A 280 25.37 -7.67 1.75
CA ILE A 280 24.73 -8.77 1.01
C ILE A 280 23.38 -8.38 0.42
N SER A 281 22.61 -7.53 1.11
CA SER A 281 21.30 -7.06 0.70
C SER A 281 21.14 -5.58 1.06
N PRO A 282 21.93 -4.69 0.45
CA PRO A 282 21.90 -3.27 0.77
C PRO A 282 20.50 -2.69 0.56
N ILE A 283 20.11 -1.80 1.46
CA ILE A 283 18.81 -1.15 1.45
C ILE A 283 19.01 0.28 0.97
N GLY A 284 18.27 0.68 -0.06
CA GLY A 284 18.26 2.06 -0.54
C GLY A 284 16.96 2.78 -0.22
N LYS A 285 16.99 4.12 -0.22
CA LYS A 285 15.80 4.96 -0.12
C LYS A 285 14.83 4.62 -1.25
N GLY A 286 13.59 4.23 -0.90
CA GLY A 286 12.60 3.75 -1.86
C GLY A 286 12.60 2.24 -2.09
N GLN A 287 13.33 1.46 -1.29
CA GLN A 287 13.40 0.00 -1.40
C GLN A 287 12.08 -0.68 -1.07
N ARG A 288 11.73 -1.72 -1.84
CA ARG A 288 10.68 -2.69 -1.52
C ARG A 288 11.34 -4.00 -1.10
N GLY A 289 11.61 -4.15 0.19
CA GLY A 289 12.35 -5.30 0.72
C GLY A 289 11.45 -6.32 1.41
N LEU A 290 11.70 -7.59 1.17
CA LEU A 290 11.11 -8.71 1.92
C LEU A 290 12.14 -9.30 2.86
N ILE A 291 11.81 -9.39 4.15
CA ILE A 291 12.54 -10.14 5.15
C ILE A 291 11.83 -11.49 5.31
N VAL A 292 12.36 -12.51 4.67
CA VAL A 292 11.77 -13.85 4.61
C VAL A 292 12.21 -14.64 5.83
N ALA A 293 11.28 -14.92 6.73
CA ALA A 293 11.62 -15.48 8.04
C ALA A 293 10.79 -16.73 8.36
N PRO A 294 11.44 -17.89 8.55
CA PRO A 294 10.82 -19.03 9.20
C PRO A 294 10.61 -18.74 10.70
N PRO A 295 9.71 -19.48 11.37
CA PRO A 295 9.50 -19.34 12.81
C PRO A 295 10.79 -19.53 13.60
N LYS A 296 11.01 -18.68 14.63
CA LYS A 296 12.15 -18.74 15.57
C LYS A 296 13.54 -18.46 14.94
N ALA A 297 13.61 -17.83 13.79
CA ALA A 297 14.87 -17.47 13.12
C ALA A 297 15.49 -16.13 13.57
N GLY A 298 14.93 -15.46 14.58
CA GLY A 298 15.45 -14.18 15.09
C GLY A 298 14.90 -12.93 14.39
N LYS A 299 13.75 -13.04 13.72
CA LYS A 299 13.07 -11.96 12.99
C LYS A 299 12.96 -10.66 13.80
N THR A 300 12.39 -10.72 15.00
CA THR A 300 12.11 -9.54 15.85
C THR A 300 13.39 -8.83 16.27
N VAL A 301 14.44 -9.59 16.64
CA VAL A 301 15.75 -9.03 16.98
C VAL A 301 16.38 -8.31 15.79
N LEU A 302 16.29 -8.91 14.61
CA LEU A 302 16.80 -8.33 13.37
C LEU A 302 16.08 -7.01 13.03
N LEU A 303 14.74 -6.98 13.12
CA LEU A 303 13.96 -5.76 12.88
C LEU A 303 14.33 -4.63 13.84
N LYS A 304 14.55 -4.94 15.13
CA LYS A 304 15.03 -3.96 16.12
C LYS A 304 16.41 -3.41 15.74
N SER A 305 17.34 -4.28 15.36
CA SER A 305 18.68 -3.85 14.93
C SER A 305 18.60 -2.95 13.70
N VAL A 306 17.76 -3.27 12.70
CA VAL A 306 17.54 -2.44 11.52
C VAL A 306 16.91 -1.09 11.90
N ALA A 307 15.86 -1.09 12.72
CA ALA A 307 15.17 0.13 13.17
C ALA A 307 16.13 1.08 13.89
N ASN A 308 16.87 0.59 14.86
CA ASN A 308 17.81 1.38 15.66
C ASN A 308 18.99 1.89 14.82
N SER A 309 19.44 1.11 13.83
CA SER A 309 20.48 1.55 12.90
C SER A 309 19.99 2.69 12.00
N ILE A 310 18.77 2.61 11.50
CA ILE A 310 18.15 3.69 10.72
C ILE A 310 17.99 4.94 11.57
N ALA A 311 17.41 4.85 12.76
CA ALA A 311 17.22 5.98 13.66
C ALA A 311 18.55 6.67 13.99
N LYS A 312 19.61 5.89 14.25
CA LYS A 312 20.93 6.40 14.59
C LYS A 312 21.68 7.05 13.42
N ASN A 313 21.69 6.38 12.26
CA ASN A 313 22.48 6.82 11.11
C ASN A 313 21.75 7.83 10.23
N HIS A 314 20.41 7.83 10.25
CA HIS A 314 19.55 8.64 9.41
C HIS A 314 18.49 9.39 10.22
N PRO A 315 18.87 10.34 11.09
CA PRO A 315 17.94 11.02 12.01
C PRO A 315 16.87 11.87 11.29
N ASN A 316 17.05 12.17 10.02
CA ASN A 316 16.09 12.91 9.20
C ASN A 316 15.05 12.00 8.51
N VAL A 317 15.18 10.67 8.66
CA VAL A 317 14.25 9.69 8.10
C VAL A 317 13.12 9.45 9.09
N GLU A 318 11.89 9.57 8.63
CA GLU A 318 10.70 9.26 9.41
C GLU A 318 10.52 7.74 9.49
N LEU A 319 10.79 7.16 10.65
CA LEU A 319 10.70 5.71 10.88
C LEU A 319 9.35 5.33 11.49
N ILE A 320 8.61 4.48 10.79
CA ILE A 320 7.33 3.92 11.25
C ILE A 320 7.47 2.39 11.33
N VAL A 321 7.21 1.83 12.50
CA VAL A 321 7.11 0.38 12.70
C VAL A 321 5.64 0.01 12.78
N LEU A 322 5.18 -0.85 11.87
CA LEU A 322 3.80 -1.31 11.79
C LEU A 322 3.71 -2.79 12.16
N LEU A 323 3.08 -3.06 13.30
CA LEU A 323 2.88 -4.42 13.82
C LEU A 323 1.43 -4.85 13.59
N ILE A 324 1.20 -5.90 12.81
CA ILE A 324 -0.13 -6.40 12.46
C ILE A 324 -0.33 -7.81 13.00
N ASP A 325 -1.39 -7.99 13.80
CA ASP A 325 -1.76 -9.29 14.40
C ASP A 325 -0.62 -9.86 15.25
N GLU A 326 0.14 -8.97 15.93
CA GLU A 326 1.29 -9.35 16.77
C GLU A 326 0.89 -9.41 18.26
N ARG A 327 1.73 -10.01 19.10
CA ARG A 327 1.45 -10.18 20.52
C ARG A 327 1.65 -8.89 21.31
N PRO A 328 0.81 -8.61 22.34
CA PRO A 328 0.94 -7.40 23.17
C PRO A 328 2.33 -7.23 23.80
N GLU A 329 2.95 -8.34 24.26
CA GLU A 329 4.29 -8.30 24.83
C GLU A 329 5.37 -7.95 23.80
N GLU A 330 5.25 -8.42 22.53
CA GLU A 330 6.17 -8.05 21.45
C GLU A 330 5.99 -6.57 21.03
N VAL A 331 4.76 -6.07 21.09
CA VAL A 331 4.45 -4.65 20.87
C VAL A 331 5.10 -3.77 21.92
N THR A 332 4.99 -4.12 23.19
CA THR A 332 5.61 -3.40 24.30
C THR A 332 7.13 -3.38 24.16
N ASP A 333 7.72 -4.53 23.91
CA ASP A 333 9.16 -4.69 23.70
C ASP A 333 9.68 -3.86 22.49
N MET A 334 8.93 -3.75 21.41
CA MET A 334 9.27 -2.88 20.28
C MET A 334 9.19 -1.40 20.66
N LYS A 335 8.12 -0.97 21.34
CA LYS A 335 7.97 0.44 21.78
C LYS A 335 9.07 0.93 22.71
N GLU A 336 9.52 0.04 23.60
CA GLU A 336 10.58 0.38 24.57
C GLU A 336 11.98 0.33 23.95
N SER A 337 12.15 -0.39 22.83
CA SER A 337 13.45 -0.65 22.21
C SER A 337 13.78 0.22 21.01
N ILE A 338 12.82 0.93 20.42
CA ILE A 338 12.97 1.61 19.13
C ILE A 338 12.66 3.10 19.28
N GLU A 339 13.52 3.96 18.72
CA GLU A 339 13.26 5.37 18.51
C GLU A 339 12.52 5.55 17.16
N GLY A 340 11.18 5.69 17.22
CA GLY A 340 10.32 5.82 16.05
C GLY A 340 8.85 5.66 16.40
N ASP A 341 7.98 5.90 15.42
CA ASP A 341 6.52 5.73 15.56
C ASP A 341 6.15 4.25 15.50
N VAL A 342 5.81 3.62 16.63
CA VAL A 342 5.34 2.23 16.69
C VAL A 342 3.81 2.19 16.68
N ILE A 343 3.26 1.83 15.53
CA ILE A 343 1.83 1.67 15.29
C ILE A 343 1.50 0.17 15.24
N TYR A 344 0.41 -0.23 15.86
CA TYR A 344 0.13 -1.65 16.02
C TYR A 344 -1.37 -1.97 16.05
N SER A 345 -1.67 -3.21 15.74
CA SER A 345 -2.96 -3.85 15.97
C SER A 345 -2.69 -5.29 16.41
N THR A 346 -3.00 -5.60 17.67
CA THR A 346 -2.68 -6.88 18.31
C THR A 346 -3.66 -7.98 17.90
N PHE A 347 -3.30 -9.25 18.13
CA PHE A 347 -4.03 -10.43 17.65
C PHE A 347 -5.46 -10.55 18.23
N ASP A 348 -5.76 -9.88 19.33
CA ASP A 348 -7.09 -9.81 19.95
C ASP A 348 -8.05 -8.86 19.22
N GLN A 349 -7.55 -8.07 18.26
CA GLN A 349 -8.34 -7.15 17.47
C GLN A 349 -8.98 -7.83 16.26
N VAL A 350 -10.09 -7.29 15.78
CA VAL A 350 -10.74 -7.80 14.56
C VAL A 350 -9.95 -7.45 13.30
N SER A 351 -10.01 -8.30 12.28
CA SER A 351 -9.25 -8.13 11.04
C SER A 351 -9.47 -6.80 10.33
N SER A 352 -10.65 -6.20 10.44
CA SER A 352 -10.93 -4.85 9.90
C SER A 352 -10.11 -3.74 10.57
N HIS A 353 -9.73 -3.90 11.85
CA HIS A 353 -8.82 -2.98 12.54
C HIS A 353 -7.41 -3.08 11.97
N HIS A 354 -6.91 -4.30 11.71
CA HIS A 354 -5.60 -4.51 11.07
C HIS A 354 -5.50 -3.80 9.72
N VAL A 355 -6.54 -3.96 8.90
CA VAL A 355 -6.63 -3.32 7.58
C VAL A 355 -6.66 -1.79 7.72
N LYS A 356 -7.53 -1.27 8.60
CA LYS A 356 -7.68 0.17 8.82
C LYS A 356 -6.38 0.83 9.28
N VAL A 357 -5.70 0.23 10.26
CA VAL A 357 -4.43 0.74 10.77
C VAL A 357 -3.37 0.77 9.67
N ALA A 358 -3.26 -0.31 8.86
CA ALA A 358 -2.33 -0.37 7.75
C ALA A 358 -2.63 0.71 6.69
N GLU A 359 -3.89 0.92 6.33
CA GLU A 359 -4.29 1.97 5.39
C GLU A 359 -3.96 3.37 5.92
N MET A 360 -4.17 3.62 7.21
CA MET A 360 -3.82 4.91 7.83
C MET A 360 -2.32 5.15 7.85
N VAL A 361 -1.49 4.12 8.15
CA VAL A 361 -0.03 4.21 8.08
C VAL A 361 0.44 4.50 6.66
N LEU A 362 -0.12 3.81 5.65
CA LEU A 362 0.22 4.08 4.25
C LEU A 362 -0.13 5.51 3.86
N ASN A 363 -1.33 5.98 4.21
CA ASN A 363 -1.74 7.36 3.95
C ASN A 363 -0.80 8.35 4.65
N ARG A 364 -0.44 8.10 5.92
CA ARG A 364 0.51 8.93 6.65
C ARG A 364 1.86 9.03 5.95
N ALA A 365 2.43 7.89 5.55
CA ALA A 365 3.70 7.83 4.84
C ALA A 365 3.65 8.58 3.50
N GLN A 366 2.58 8.41 2.73
CA GLN A 366 2.40 9.16 1.48
C GLN A 366 2.33 10.68 1.71
N ARG A 367 1.67 11.13 2.77
CA ARG A 367 1.63 12.58 3.11
C ARG A 367 3.01 13.12 3.44
N LEU A 368 3.81 12.37 4.19
CA LEU A 368 5.19 12.76 4.48
C LEU A 368 6.04 12.86 3.21
N VAL A 369 5.94 11.89 2.30
CA VAL A 369 6.66 11.91 1.01
C VAL A 369 6.19 13.06 0.12
N GLU A 370 4.91 13.43 0.12
CA GLU A 370 4.40 14.62 -0.59
C GLU A 370 5.04 15.93 -0.08
N HIS A 371 5.55 15.93 1.15
CA HIS A 371 6.34 17.01 1.77
C HIS A 371 7.86 16.83 1.57
N GLY A 372 8.30 15.92 0.69
CA GLY A 372 9.71 15.70 0.41
C GLY A 372 10.49 14.95 1.49
N LYS A 373 9.80 14.31 2.46
CA LYS A 373 10.45 13.53 3.52
C LYS A 373 10.82 12.13 3.05
N ASP A 374 11.89 11.59 3.61
CA ASP A 374 12.24 10.18 3.48
C ASP A 374 11.56 9.38 4.59
N VAL A 375 10.82 8.35 4.20
CA VAL A 375 10.03 7.53 5.13
C VAL A 375 10.45 6.07 5.01
N VAL A 376 10.63 5.41 6.16
CA VAL A 376 10.84 3.96 6.23
C VAL A 376 9.70 3.34 7.03
N ILE A 377 9.04 2.33 6.44
CA ILE A 377 8.07 1.49 7.12
C ILE A 377 8.68 0.10 7.32
N LEU A 378 8.78 -0.33 8.57
CA LEU A 378 9.06 -1.72 8.93
C LEU A 378 7.73 -2.41 9.24
N LEU A 379 7.28 -3.32 8.38
CA LEU A 379 6.00 -4.02 8.51
C LEU A 379 6.21 -5.44 9.04
N ASP A 380 5.70 -5.74 10.20
CA ASP A 380 5.65 -7.09 10.77
C ASP A 380 4.20 -7.52 11.01
N SER A 381 3.56 -8.31 10.14
CA SER A 381 4.08 -8.91 8.92
C SER A 381 3.14 -8.69 7.73
N ILE A 382 3.70 -8.72 6.52
CA ILE A 382 2.91 -8.64 5.29
C ILE A 382 2.00 -9.88 5.11
N THR A 383 2.45 -11.04 5.61
CA THR A 383 1.67 -12.28 5.60
C THR A 383 0.39 -12.13 6.43
N ARG A 384 0.50 -11.59 7.63
CA ARG A 384 -0.65 -11.36 8.52
C ARG A 384 -1.56 -10.25 7.97
N LEU A 385 -1.00 -9.22 7.36
CA LEU A 385 -1.79 -8.18 6.68
C LEU A 385 -2.61 -8.78 5.53
N ALA A 386 -2.00 -9.64 4.69
CA ALA A 386 -2.72 -10.32 3.61
C ALA A 386 -3.83 -11.25 4.14
N ARG A 387 -3.59 -11.94 5.25
CA ARG A 387 -4.62 -12.74 5.93
C ARG A 387 -5.78 -11.88 6.44
N ALA A 388 -5.49 -10.72 7.02
CA ALA A 388 -6.52 -9.79 7.49
C ALA A 388 -7.39 -9.27 6.34
N TYR A 389 -6.80 -8.93 5.20
CA TYR A 389 -7.53 -8.57 3.99
C TYR A 389 -8.41 -9.73 3.50
N ASN A 390 -7.89 -10.98 3.53
CA ASN A 390 -8.65 -12.16 3.12
C ASN A 390 -9.93 -12.41 3.95
N LEU A 391 -9.92 -11.98 5.21
CA LEU A 391 -11.07 -12.07 6.11
C LEU A 391 -12.05 -10.88 5.99
N THR A 392 -11.62 -9.76 5.42
CA THR A 392 -12.41 -8.51 5.39
C THR A 392 -13.04 -8.20 4.05
N ILE A 393 -12.50 -8.72 2.94
CA ILE A 393 -13.07 -8.48 1.60
C ILE A 393 -14.33 -9.31 1.38
N SER A 394 -15.20 -8.82 0.50
CA SER A 394 -16.30 -9.62 -0.04
C SER A 394 -15.73 -10.69 -0.98
N PRO A 395 -16.08 -11.98 -0.78
CA PRO A 395 -15.55 -13.07 -1.59
C PRO A 395 -15.80 -12.86 -3.09
N THR A 396 -14.75 -13.03 -3.92
CA THR A 396 -14.87 -12.94 -5.39
C THR A 396 -15.45 -14.21 -6.02
N GLY A 397 -15.65 -15.28 -5.24
CA GLY A 397 -16.05 -16.60 -5.70
C GLY A 397 -14.92 -17.41 -6.35
N ARG A 398 -13.69 -16.90 -6.35
CA ARG A 398 -12.49 -17.59 -6.81
C ARG A 398 -11.53 -17.75 -5.64
N THR A 399 -10.86 -18.89 -5.57
CA THR A 399 -9.92 -19.20 -4.50
C THR A 399 -8.61 -19.72 -5.08
N LEU A 400 -7.50 -19.10 -4.70
CA LEU A 400 -6.16 -19.59 -4.98
C LEU A 400 -5.83 -20.79 -4.07
N SER A 401 -4.74 -21.49 -4.38
CA SER A 401 -4.21 -22.53 -3.49
C SER A 401 -4.01 -21.97 -2.08
N GLY A 402 -4.33 -22.76 -1.05
CA GLY A 402 -4.21 -22.32 0.35
C GLY A 402 -5.39 -21.49 0.88
N GLY A 403 -6.49 -21.31 0.09
CA GLY A 403 -7.71 -20.66 0.61
C GLY A 403 -7.69 -19.14 0.58
N ILE A 404 -6.80 -18.52 -0.22
CA ILE A 404 -6.74 -17.08 -0.38
C ILE A 404 -7.60 -16.62 -1.57
N ASP A 405 -8.39 -15.57 -1.37
CA ASP A 405 -9.12 -14.92 -2.46
C ASP A 405 -8.16 -14.00 -3.24
N PRO A 406 -8.13 -14.04 -4.59
CA PRO A 406 -7.28 -13.15 -5.39
C PRO A 406 -7.48 -11.67 -5.09
N GLY A 407 -8.70 -11.27 -4.74
CA GLY A 407 -9.03 -9.88 -4.36
C GLY A 407 -8.36 -9.44 -3.07
N ALA A 408 -8.08 -10.38 -2.14
CA ALA A 408 -7.43 -10.10 -0.86
C ALA A 408 -6.00 -9.58 -1.01
N LEU A 409 -5.32 -9.94 -2.09
CA LEU A 409 -3.93 -9.52 -2.34
C LEU A 409 -3.82 -8.09 -2.86
N HIS A 410 -4.90 -7.49 -3.35
CA HIS A 410 -4.85 -6.16 -3.96
C HIS A 410 -4.43 -5.08 -2.95
N GLY A 411 -5.05 -5.04 -1.77
CA GLY A 411 -4.73 -4.09 -0.71
C GLY A 411 -3.27 -4.17 -0.25
N PRO A 412 -2.79 -5.34 0.20
CA PRO A 412 -1.40 -5.53 0.60
C PRO A 412 -0.38 -5.28 -0.52
N LYS A 413 -0.69 -5.64 -1.78
CA LYS A 413 0.15 -5.30 -2.93
C LYS A 413 0.20 -3.79 -3.20
N LYS A 414 -0.92 -3.08 -3.04
CA LYS A 414 -0.97 -1.61 -3.11
C LYS A 414 -0.11 -1.00 -2.01
N PHE A 415 -0.19 -1.52 -0.78
CA PHE A 415 0.64 -1.09 0.34
C PHE A 415 2.13 -1.26 0.01
N PHE A 416 2.57 -2.46 -0.27
CA PHE A 416 3.97 -2.78 -0.54
C PHE A 416 4.49 -2.13 -1.82
N GLY A 417 3.67 -2.06 -2.86
CA GLY A 417 3.97 -1.42 -4.15
C GLY A 417 4.06 0.11 -4.09
N ALA A 418 3.63 0.73 -2.99
CA ALA A 418 3.79 2.17 -2.80
C ALA A 418 5.26 2.56 -2.56
N ALA A 419 6.11 1.64 -2.10
CA ALA A 419 7.54 1.90 -1.87
C ALA A 419 8.23 2.30 -3.18
N ARG A 420 8.83 3.48 -3.19
CA ARG A 420 9.55 4.08 -4.33
C ARG A 420 10.45 5.23 -3.90
N ASN A 421 11.54 5.42 -4.61
CA ASN A 421 12.30 6.66 -4.56
C ASN A 421 11.70 7.66 -5.56
N ILE A 422 11.75 8.96 -5.27
CA ILE A 422 11.07 10.02 -6.01
C ILE A 422 12.09 11.00 -6.58
N ARG A 423 12.00 11.28 -7.89
CA ARG A 423 12.90 12.23 -8.55
C ARG A 423 12.80 13.66 -8.00
N GLN A 424 11.62 14.07 -7.57
CA GLN A 424 11.34 15.39 -7.03
C GLN A 424 11.80 15.57 -5.57
N GLY A 425 12.29 14.52 -4.94
CA GLY A 425 12.68 14.47 -3.52
C GLY A 425 11.69 13.70 -2.67
N GLY A 426 12.21 13.18 -1.56
CA GLY A 426 11.49 12.25 -0.68
C GLY A 426 11.49 10.82 -1.20
N SER A 427 11.29 9.88 -0.30
CA SER A 427 11.24 8.45 -0.62
C SER A 427 10.33 7.69 0.33
N LEU A 428 9.77 6.58 -0.13
CA LEU A 428 9.06 5.61 0.71
C LEU A 428 9.76 4.26 0.59
N THR A 429 10.40 3.84 1.67
CA THR A 429 11.01 2.50 1.81
C THR A 429 10.09 1.61 2.63
N ILE A 430 9.81 0.40 2.17
CA ILE A 430 9.00 -0.57 2.92
C ILE A 430 9.77 -1.89 3.04
N LEU A 431 10.05 -2.30 4.27
CA LEU A 431 10.63 -3.60 4.61
C LEU A 431 9.55 -4.43 5.29
N GLY A 432 8.99 -5.40 4.57
CA GLY A 432 7.93 -6.27 5.10
C GLY A 432 8.47 -7.64 5.46
N THR A 433 8.10 -8.17 6.63
CA THR A 433 8.42 -9.56 6.97
C THR A 433 7.43 -10.50 6.30
N ALA A 434 7.93 -11.52 5.62
CA ALA A 434 7.15 -12.60 5.04
C ALA A 434 7.41 -13.89 5.85
N LEU A 435 6.32 -14.50 6.35
CA LEU A 435 6.41 -15.74 7.10
C LEU A 435 6.44 -16.93 6.13
N VAL A 436 7.41 -17.81 6.29
CA VAL A 436 7.57 -19.04 5.50
C VAL A 436 7.78 -20.24 6.43
N GLU A 437 7.65 -21.46 5.90
CA GLU A 437 7.81 -22.71 6.67
C GLU A 437 6.90 -22.78 7.92
N THR A 438 5.73 -22.17 7.85
CA THR A 438 4.74 -22.17 8.94
C THR A 438 3.87 -23.43 8.92
N GLY A 439 3.96 -24.24 7.86
CA GLY A 439 3.04 -25.34 7.57
C GLY A 439 1.72 -24.91 6.93
N SER A 440 1.54 -23.62 6.67
CA SER A 440 0.35 -23.05 6.03
C SER A 440 0.58 -22.81 4.54
N ARG A 441 -0.17 -23.50 3.67
CA ARG A 441 -0.15 -23.25 2.22
C ARG A 441 -0.54 -21.83 1.83
N MET A 442 -1.35 -21.18 2.67
CA MET A 442 -1.72 -19.78 2.44
C MET A 442 -0.49 -18.87 2.53
N ASP A 443 0.38 -19.10 3.50
CA ASP A 443 1.59 -18.28 3.69
C ASP A 443 2.56 -18.45 2.54
N ASP A 444 2.70 -19.69 2.02
CA ASP A 444 3.55 -19.98 0.86
C ASP A 444 3.05 -19.23 -0.38
N VAL A 445 1.72 -19.22 -0.63
CA VAL A 445 1.12 -18.48 -1.73
C VAL A 445 1.32 -16.98 -1.56
N ILE A 446 1.10 -16.45 -0.35
CA ILE A 446 1.31 -15.03 -0.06
C ILE A 446 2.77 -14.67 -0.34
N PHE A 447 3.73 -15.44 0.15
CA PHE A 447 5.16 -15.20 -0.10
C PHE A 447 5.48 -15.14 -1.60
N GLU A 448 5.06 -16.14 -2.40
CA GLU A 448 5.32 -16.16 -3.84
C GLU A 448 4.69 -14.97 -4.57
N GLU A 449 3.49 -14.53 -4.17
CA GLU A 449 2.82 -13.35 -4.74
C GLU A 449 3.54 -12.02 -4.44
N PHE A 450 4.23 -11.92 -3.31
CA PHE A 450 5.00 -10.71 -2.94
C PHE A 450 6.45 -10.74 -3.43
N LYS A 451 7.06 -11.91 -3.58
CA LYS A 451 8.42 -12.09 -4.10
C LYS A 451 8.61 -11.41 -5.46
N GLY A 452 7.63 -11.54 -6.36
CA GLY A 452 7.65 -10.86 -7.66
C GLY A 452 7.50 -9.31 -7.59
N THR A 453 6.96 -8.78 -6.48
CA THR A 453 6.73 -7.34 -6.29
C THR A 453 7.94 -6.65 -5.64
N GLY A 454 8.69 -7.38 -4.82
CA GLY A 454 9.90 -6.89 -4.15
C GLY A 454 11.07 -6.63 -5.11
N ASN A 455 12.02 -5.82 -4.66
CA ASN A 455 13.30 -5.60 -5.32
C ASN A 455 14.49 -5.83 -4.38
N MET A 456 14.26 -6.40 -3.19
CA MET A 456 15.26 -6.83 -2.22
C MET A 456 14.67 -7.98 -1.41
N GLU A 457 15.46 -9.00 -1.17
CA GLU A 457 15.10 -10.14 -0.32
C GLU A 457 16.23 -10.41 0.69
N LEU A 458 15.85 -10.54 1.96
CA LEU A 458 16.72 -10.95 3.04
C LEU A 458 16.14 -12.24 3.65
N HIS A 459 16.77 -13.36 3.38
CA HIS A 459 16.31 -14.67 3.84
C HIS A 459 16.97 -15.05 5.16
N LEU A 460 16.16 -15.41 6.15
CA LEU A 460 16.63 -16.09 7.37
C LEU A 460 16.51 -17.60 7.18
N ASP A 461 17.49 -18.34 7.69
CA ASP A 461 17.54 -19.79 7.60
C ASP A 461 17.29 -20.45 8.97
N ARG A 462 16.36 -21.40 8.99
CA ARG A 462 15.98 -22.12 10.21
C ARG A 462 17.09 -22.99 10.75
N LYS A 463 17.87 -23.65 9.88
CA LYS A 463 18.95 -24.57 10.28
C LYS A 463 20.09 -23.83 10.95
N LEU A 464 20.41 -22.59 10.48
CA LEU A 464 21.37 -21.72 11.15
C LEU A 464 20.89 -21.36 12.57
N ALA A 465 19.62 -20.99 12.72
CA ALA A 465 19.05 -20.63 14.01
C ALA A 465 19.00 -21.83 14.98
N GLU A 466 18.66 -23.03 14.51
CA GLU A 466 18.68 -24.28 15.31
C GLU A 466 20.07 -24.59 15.82
N LYS A 467 21.12 -24.28 15.06
CA LYS A 467 22.53 -24.42 15.46
C LYS A 467 23.08 -23.21 16.22
N ARG A 468 22.25 -22.23 16.56
CA ARG A 468 22.64 -21.00 17.27
C ARG A 468 23.67 -20.14 16.53
N ILE A 469 23.71 -20.24 15.22
CA ILE A 469 24.48 -19.32 14.35
C ILE A 469 23.63 -18.08 14.08
N PHE A 470 24.03 -16.95 14.65
CA PHE A 470 23.33 -15.68 14.51
C PHE A 470 24.28 -14.57 14.05
N PRO A 471 23.82 -13.66 13.15
CA PRO A 471 22.50 -13.64 12.53
C PRO A 471 22.30 -14.82 11.58
N ALA A 472 21.09 -15.41 11.61
CA ALA A 472 20.76 -16.58 10.80
C ALA A 472 20.42 -16.22 9.35
N ILE A 473 21.27 -15.43 8.68
CA ILE A 473 21.06 -14.92 7.33
C ILE A 473 21.57 -15.90 6.29
N ASP A 474 20.71 -16.31 5.35
CA ASP A 474 21.12 -17.07 4.15
C ASP A 474 21.74 -16.12 3.13
N ILE A 475 23.06 -16.11 3.05
CA ILE A 475 23.83 -15.21 2.18
C ILE A 475 23.58 -15.46 0.69
N TYR A 476 23.23 -16.70 0.30
CA TYR A 476 22.99 -17.03 -1.10
C TYR A 476 21.63 -16.59 -1.59
N LYS A 477 20.57 -16.78 -0.78
CA LYS A 477 19.23 -16.39 -1.16
C LYS A 477 18.97 -14.90 -0.99
N SER A 478 19.80 -14.22 -0.19
CA SER A 478 19.66 -12.80 0.08
C SER A 478 20.33 -11.94 -0.99
N GLY A 479 19.69 -10.81 -1.34
CA GLY A 479 20.22 -9.87 -2.31
C GLY A 479 19.27 -8.73 -2.66
N THR A 480 19.82 -7.70 -3.31
CA THR A 480 19.10 -6.51 -3.77
C THR A 480 19.22 -6.39 -5.28
N ARG A 481 18.09 -6.10 -5.97
CA ARG A 481 18.13 -5.75 -7.39
C ARG A 481 18.78 -4.39 -7.56
N ARG A 482 19.69 -4.29 -8.53
CA ARG A 482 20.45 -3.08 -8.78
C ARG A 482 21.28 -2.64 -7.57
N ASP A 483 21.86 -3.64 -6.85
CA ASP A 483 22.87 -3.39 -5.82
C ASP A 483 24.07 -2.59 -6.35
N ASP A 484 24.29 -2.62 -7.67
CA ASP A 484 25.26 -1.79 -8.40
C ASP A 484 25.07 -0.27 -8.19
N LEU A 485 23.85 0.18 -7.85
CA LEU A 485 23.57 1.58 -7.54
C LEU A 485 23.84 1.96 -6.07
N LEU A 486 23.92 0.96 -5.18
CA LEU A 486 24.01 1.14 -3.73
C LEU A 486 25.39 0.80 -3.16
N LEU A 487 26.15 -0.04 -3.85
CA LEU A 487 27.48 -0.49 -3.45
C LEU A 487 28.56 0.27 -4.23
N ASP A 488 29.69 0.54 -3.60
CA ASP A 488 30.86 1.04 -4.31
C ASP A 488 31.58 -0.08 -5.10
N ASP A 489 32.53 0.29 -5.96
CA ASP A 489 33.20 -0.69 -6.82
C ASP A 489 34.13 -1.63 -6.06
N GLU A 490 34.62 -1.22 -4.89
CA GLU A 490 35.39 -2.08 -4.02
C GLU A 490 34.54 -3.12 -3.34
N GLU A 491 33.38 -2.70 -2.82
CA GLU A 491 32.36 -3.57 -2.23
C GLU A 491 31.87 -4.60 -3.26
N LYS A 492 31.48 -4.18 -4.46
CA LYS A 492 31.04 -5.06 -5.56
C LYS A 492 32.07 -6.13 -5.87
N THR A 493 33.32 -5.72 -6.06
CA THR A 493 34.42 -6.65 -6.40
C THR A 493 34.66 -7.66 -5.29
N ALA A 494 34.67 -7.22 -4.02
CA ALA A 494 34.84 -8.10 -2.87
C ALA A 494 33.70 -9.10 -2.73
N LEU A 495 32.44 -8.65 -2.91
CA LEU A 495 31.28 -9.52 -2.80
C LEU A 495 31.19 -10.55 -3.94
N TRP A 496 31.57 -10.19 -5.17
CA TRP A 496 31.65 -11.15 -6.28
C TRP A 496 32.69 -12.24 -6.00
N ARG A 497 33.87 -11.87 -5.48
CA ARG A 497 34.86 -12.85 -5.04
C ARG A 497 34.32 -13.75 -3.94
N LEU A 498 33.75 -13.17 -2.89
CA LEU A 498 33.16 -13.90 -1.76
C LEU A 498 32.13 -14.93 -2.25
N ARG A 499 31.18 -14.52 -3.09
CA ARG A 499 30.15 -15.43 -3.64
C ARG A 499 30.74 -16.52 -4.53
N ARG A 500 31.77 -16.20 -5.33
CA ARG A 500 32.44 -17.14 -6.24
C ARG A 500 33.27 -18.17 -5.50
N GLU A 501 34.07 -17.75 -4.54
CA GLU A 501 34.95 -18.66 -3.77
C GLU A 501 34.15 -19.58 -2.86
N MET A 502 33.01 -19.12 -2.38
CA MET A 502 32.16 -19.86 -1.47
C MET A 502 31.07 -20.69 -2.18
N SER A 503 30.99 -20.67 -3.52
CA SER A 503 29.91 -21.32 -4.28
C SER A 503 29.76 -22.84 -4.04
N ASN A 504 30.83 -23.51 -3.62
CA ASN A 504 30.86 -24.98 -3.37
C ASN A 504 30.57 -25.36 -1.92
N ASN A 505 30.43 -24.41 -1.00
CA ASN A 505 30.27 -24.65 0.42
C ASN A 505 28.78 -24.67 0.84
N SER A 506 28.44 -25.26 1.95
CA SER A 506 27.08 -25.19 2.50
C SER A 506 26.76 -23.77 3.01
N VAL A 507 25.47 -23.40 2.99
CA VAL A 507 24.99 -22.11 3.56
C VAL A 507 25.54 -21.86 4.96
N MET A 508 25.64 -22.96 5.77
CA MET A 508 26.09 -22.89 7.14
C MET A 508 27.58 -22.53 7.24
N GLU A 509 28.43 -23.23 6.50
CA GLU A 509 29.88 -23.02 6.53
C GLU A 509 30.22 -21.60 6.07
N ILE A 510 29.50 -21.11 5.08
CA ILE A 510 29.72 -19.75 4.55
C ILE A 510 29.28 -18.70 5.55
N THR A 511 28.06 -18.83 6.09
CA THR A 511 27.54 -17.86 7.05
C THR A 511 28.43 -17.78 8.27
N ASP A 512 28.88 -18.91 8.79
CA ASP A 512 29.78 -18.96 9.95
C ASP A 512 31.15 -18.33 9.63
N LYS A 513 31.73 -18.66 8.48
CA LYS A 513 33.00 -18.05 8.01
C LYS A 513 32.88 -16.53 7.80
N VAL A 514 31.78 -16.07 7.21
CA VAL A 514 31.55 -14.61 7.03
C VAL A 514 31.40 -13.91 8.37
N ILE A 515 30.65 -14.50 9.31
CA ILE A 515 30.50 -13.97 10.67
C ILE A 515 31.86 -13.87 11.36
N GLU A 516 32.71 -14.94 11.28
CA GLU A 516 34.05 -14.90 11.84
C GLU A 516 34.96 -13.82 11.24
N LEU A 517 34.92 -13.67 9.92
CA LEU A 517 35.70 -12.63 9.22
C LEU A 517 35.26 -11.23 9.61
N ILE A 518 33.93 -10.99 9.68
CA ILE A 518 33.37 -9.71 10.11
C ILE A 518 33.75 -9.38 11.56
N LYS A 519 33.74 -10.36 12.47
CA LYS A 519 34.16 -10.18 13.87
C LYS A 519 35.62 -9.75 14.01
N ARG A 520 36.51 -10.16 13.08
CA ARG A 520 37.93 -9.80 13.07
C ARG A 520 38.18 -8.37 12.62
N THR A 521 37.20 -7.73 11.95
CA THR A 521 37.32 -6.38 11.38
C THR A 521 36.54 -5.35 12.21
N LYS A 522 36.97 -4.10 12.19
CA LYS A 522 36.30 -3.03 12.93
C LYS A 522 35.07 -2.47 12.21
N ASP A 523 35.12 -2.48 10.88
CA ASP A 523 34.07 -1.92 9.99
C ASP A 523 34.00 -2.69 8.65
N ASN A 524 32.99 -2.39 7.84
CA ASN A 524 32.78 -3.03 6.55
C ASN A 524 33.88 -2.67 5.53
N LYS A 525 34.48 -1.48 5.63
CA LYS A 525 35.61 -1.10 4.76
C LYS A 525 36.84 -1.98 5.00
N GLU A 526 37.14 -2.29 6.26
CA GLU A 526 38.23 -3.23 6.61
C GLU A 526 37.91 -4.65 6.17
N PHE A 527 36.64 -5.08 6.33
CA PHE A 527 36.18 -6.38 5.85
C PHE A 527 36.35 -6.54 4.33
N VAL A 528 35.90 -5.57 3.55
CA VAL A 528 36.06 -5.53 2.08
C VAL A 528 37.52 -5.65 1.67
N LYS A 529 38.42 -4.93 2.36
CA LYS A 529 39.88 -5.04 2.13
C LYS A 529 40.42 -6.41 2.47
N SER A 530 39.94 -7.04 3.53
CA SER A 530 40.38 -8.38 3.93
C SER A 530 40.02 -9.46 2.90
N ILE A 531 38.85 -9.35 2.28
CA ILE A 531 38.41 -10.25 1.20
C ILE A 531 39.24 -10.08 -0.06
N LYS A 532 39.70 -8.87 -0.37
CA LYS A 532 40.58 -8.64 -1.55
C LYS A 532 41.92 -9.38 -1.44
N ASN A 533 42.34 -9.69 -0.22
CA ASN A 533 43.61 -10.37 0.06
C ASN A 533 43.45 -11.90 0.25
N LEU A 534 42.21 -12.42 0.21
CA LEU A 534 41.90 -13.84 0.14
C LEU A 534 41.99 -14.33 -1.30
#